data_3252e9bbc5df035a4a4601fd5ec9456c
#
_entry.id   3252e9bbc5df035a4a4601fd5ec9456c
#
_cell.length_a   1.000
_cell.length_b   1.000
_cell.length_c   1.000
_cell.angle_alpha   90.00
_cell.angle_beta   90.00
_cell.angle_gamma   90.00
#
_symmetry.space_group_name_H-M   'P 1'
#
loop_
_entity.id
_entity.type
_entity.pdbx_description
1 polymer ?
#
loop_
_entity_poly.entity_id
_entity_poly.type
_entity_poly.pdbx_seq_one_letter_code
_entity_poly.pdbx_strand_id
1 'polypeptide(L)'
;MEVFSIKALTYIEHGKFALLDKPKPEILDPRDAVVRVTLGSICTSDLHIKHGSVPRAVPGITVGHEMVGVVESVGSAVTTVKPGDRVTVNVETFCGECFFCQHDFVNN
;
A
#
# COMPACT_ATOMS: atom_id res chain seq x y z
N MET A 1 2.93 -24.35 -12.71
CA MET A 1 3.61 -23.05 -12.52
C MET A 1 2.70 -22.12 -11.72
N GLU A 2 3.20 -21.56 -10.65
CA GLU A 2 2.44 -20.61 -9.86
C GLU A 2 2.32 -19.28 -10.60
N VAL A 3 1.13 -18.70 -10.58
CA VAL A 3 0.90 -17.38 -11.14
C VAL A 3 0.95 -16.38 -9.99
N PHE A 4 1.98 -15.52 -9.99
CA PHE A 4 2.17 -14.50 -8.97
C PHE A 4 1.60 -13.17 -9.43
N SER A 5 0.30 -13.17 -9.76
CA SER A 5 -0.41 -11.95 -10.11
C SER A 5 -1.52 -11.65 -9.11
N ILE A 6 -1.84 -10.38 -8.98
CA ILE A 6 -2.92 -9.89 -8.13
C ILE A 6 -3.87 -9.02 -8.94
N LYS A 7 -5.09 -8.87 -8.44
CA LYS A 7 -6.03 -7.88 -8.95
C LYS A 7 -5.79 -6.56 -8.22
N ALA A 8 -5.63 -5.49 -8.96
CA ALA A 8 -5.38 -4.18 -8.38
C ALA A 8 -6.30 -3.13 -9.01
N LEU A 9 -6.99 -2.38 -8.15
CA LEU A 9 -7.76 -1.23 -8.59
C LEU A 9 -6.78 -0.15 -9.02
N THR A 10 -6.83 0.25 -10.29
CA THR A 10 -5.82 1.07 -10.92
C THR A 10 -6.43 2.34 -11.49
N TYR A 11 -5.77 3.49 -11.25
CA TYR A 11 -6.13 4.74 -11.88
C TYR A 11 -5.67 4.72 -13.36
N ILE A 12 -6.62 4.85 -14.27
CA ILE A 12 -6.35 4.82 -15.72
C ILE A 12 -6.23 6.23 -16.27
N GLU A 13 -7.23 7.05 -16.01
CA GLU A 13 -7.30 8.44 -16.45
C GLU A 13 -8.38 9.17 -15.66
N HIS A 14 -8.50 10.48 -15.86
CA HIS A 14 -9.53 11.28 -15.20
C HIS A 14 -10.90 10.61 -15.29
N GLY A 15 -11.50 10.35 -14.14
CA GLY A 15 -12.83 9.75 -14.03
C GLY A 15 -12.85 8.24 -14.24
N LYS A 16 -11.71 7.58 -14.42
CA LYS A 16 -11.69 6.15 -14.73
C LYS A 16 -10.73 5.35 -13.86
N PHE A 17 -11.28 4.38 -13.14
CA PHE A 17 -10.55 3.30 -12.49
C PHE A 17 -10.83 1.99 -13.24
N ALA A 18 -9.91 1.06 -13.17
CA ALA A 18 -10.09 -0.29 -13.70
C ALA A 18 -9.41 -1.31 -12.81
N LEU A 19 -9.96 -2.51 -12.77
CA LEU A 19 -9.36 -3.63 -12.07
C LEU A 19 -8.41 -4.34 -13.03
N LEU A 20 -7.12 -4.26 -12.77
CA LEU A 20 -6.09 -4.83 -13.63
C LEU A 20 -5.32 -5.93 -12.91
N ASP A 21 -4.78 -6.85 -13.70
CA ASP A 21 -3.81 -7.82 -13.19
C ASP A 21 -2.44 -7.14 -13.09
N LYS A 22 -1.82 -7.29 -11.94
CA LYS A 22 -0.46 -6.77 -11.70
C LYS A 22 0.40 -7.84 -11.06
N PRO A 23 1.74 -7.73 -11.18
CA PRO A 23 2.63 -8.63 -10.46
C PRO A 23 2.39 -8.57 -8.95
N LYS A 24 2.46 -9.72 -8.29
CA LYS A 24 2.41 -9.78 -6.83
C LYS A 24 3.60 -9.01 -6.26
N PRO A 25 3.40 -8.15 -5.25
CA PRO A 25 4.49 -7.44 -4.61
C PRO A 25 5.51 -8.39 -3.96
N GLU A 26 6.77 -7.97 -3.95
CA GLU A 26 7.87 -8.72 -3.36
C GLU A 26 8.58 -7.86 -2.33
N ILE A 27 9.33 -8.52 -1.44
CA ILE A 27 10.22 -7.84 -0.51
C ILE A 27 11.38 -7.25 -1.32
N LEU A 28 11.50 -5.93 -1.33
CA LEU A 28 12.59 -5.22 -2.04
C LEU A 28 13.62 -4.62 -1.07
N ASP A 29 13.20 -4.33 0.15
CA ASP A 29 14.03 -3.74 1.20
C ASP A 29 13.91 -4.62 2.45
N PRO A 30 14.97 -4.78 3.24
CA PRO A 30 14.90 -5.59 4.47
C PRO A 30 13.82 -5.15 5.46
N ARG A 31 13.32 -3.93 5.36
CA ARG A 31 12.26 -3.39 6.22
C ARG A 31 10.86 -3.57 5.65
N ASP A 32 10.73 -4.16 4.49
CA ASP A 32 9.42 -4.36 3.85
C ASP A 32 8.66 -5.53 4.46
N ALA A 33 7.35 -5.46 4.33
CA ALA A 33 6.45 -6.57 4.61
C ALA A 33 5.42 -6.67 3.48
N VAL A 34 5.04 -7.89 3.15
CA VAL A 34 3.95 -8.15 2.21
C VAL A 34 2.74 -8.60 3.02
N VAL A 35 1.62 -7.91 2.82
CA VAL A 35 0.37 -8.18 3.53
C VAL A 35 -0.66 -8.69 2.54
N ARG A 36 -1.28 -9.83 2.86
CA ARG A 36 -2.44 -10.33 2.11
C ARG A 36 -3.67 -9.60 2.62
N VAL A 37 -4.19 -8.68 1.83
CA VAL A 37 -5.35 -7.87 2.19
C VAL A 37 -6.59 -8.75 2.31
N THR A 38 -7.29 -8.66 3.42
CA THR A 38 -8.53 -9.40 3.65
C THR A 38 -9.75 -8.51 3.57
N LEU A 39 -9.61 -7.22 3.84
CA LEU A 39 -10.67 -6.24 3.73
C LEU A 39 -10.06 -4.86 3.45
N GLY A 40 -10.57 -4.19 2.44
CA GLY A 40 -10.21 -2.82 2.13
C GLY A 40 -11.39 -1.89 2.28
N SER A 41 -11.12 -0.60 2.39
CA SER A 41 -12.14 0.45 2.44
C SER A 41 -11.81 1.53 1.43
N ILE A 42 -12.84 2.25 1.00
CA ILE A 42 -12.70 3.40 0.12
C ILE A 42 -12.65 4.66 0.97
N CYS A 43 -11.65 5.48 0.72
CA CYS A 43 -11.51 6.79 1.36
C CYS A 43 -11.91 7.89 0.36
N THR A 44 -12.33 9.03 0.87
CA THR A 44 -12.67 10.19 0.01
C THR A 44 -11.49 10.61 -0.86
N SER A 45 -10.25 10.42 -0.39
CA SER A 45 -9.06 10.74 -1.18
C SER A 45 -8.95 9.90 -2.45
N ASP A 46 -9.50 8.70 -2.48
CA ASP A 46 -9.56 7.88 -3.69
C ASP A 46 -10.44 8.53 -4.76
N LEU A 47 -11.54 9.16 -4.34
CA LEU A 47 -12.42 9.93 -5.23
C LEU A 47 -11.70 11.17 -5.76
N HIS A 48 -10.88 11.83 -4.95
CA HIS A 48 -10.08 12.98 -5.39
C HIS A 48 -9.08 12.55 -6.48
N ILE A 49 -8.46 11.39 -6.34
CA ILE A 49 -7.59 10.82 -7.37
C ILE A 49 -8.39 10.59 -8.66
N LYS A 50 -9.55 9.95 -8.53
CA LYS A 50 -10.40 9.65 -9.69
C LYS A 50 -10.81 10.92 -10.46
N HIS A 51 -11.09 11.98 -9.75
CA HIS A 51 -11.55 13.24 -10.33
C HIS A 51 -10.41 14.19 -10.75
N GLY A 52 -9.16 13.74 -10.68
CA GLY A 52 -8.01 14.51 -11.14
C GLY A 52 -7.56 15.61 -10.19
N SER A 53 -8.04 15.61 -8.93
CA SER A 53 -7.68 16.64 -7.94
C SER A 53 -6.31 16.40 -7.29
N VAL A 54 -5.64 15.29 -7.58
CA VAL A 54 -4.33 14.95 -7.04
C VAL A 54 -3.31 14.94 -8.16
N PRO A 55 -2.54 16.04 -8.35
CA PRO A 55 -1.62 16.16 -9.49
C PRO A 55 -0.52 15.12 -9.54
N ARG A 56 -0.15 14.55 -8.38
CA ARG A 56 0.88 13.51 -8.30
C ARG A 56 0.39 12.13 -8.73
N ALA A 57 -0.92 11.95 -8.82
CA ALA A 57 -1.48 10.68 -9.26
C ALA A 57 -1.33 10.57 -10.77
N VAL A 58 -0.57 9.58 -11.20
CA VAL A 58 -0.32 9.33 -12.63
C VAL A 58 -1.04 8.06 -13.07
N PRO A 59 -1.41 7.94 -14.35
CA PRO A 59 -2.00 6.71 -14.87
C PRO A 59 -1.14 5.49 -14.57
N GLY A 60 -1.78 4.40 -14.17
CA GLY A 60 -1.12 3.14 -13.85
C GLY A 60 -0.87 2.90 -12.37
N ILE A 61 -1.08 3.89 -11.50
CA ILE A 61 -0.90 3.67 -10.07
C ILE A 61 -2.04 2.82 -9.49
N THR A 62 -1.69 2.00 -8.52
CA THR A 62 -2.67 1.25 -7.72
C THR A 62 -3.29 2.19 -6.69
N VAL A 63 -4.60 2.12 -6.53
CA VAL A 63 -5.37 2.97 -5.63
C VAL A 63 -5.81 2.16 -4.42
N GLY A 64 -5.87 2.81 -3.27
CA GLY A 64 -6.33 2.22 -2.00
C GLY A 64 -5.26 2.33 -0.93
N HIS A 65 -5.67 2.77 0.26
CA HIS A 65 -4.75 2.99 1.38
C HIS A 65 -5.38 2.69 2.73
N GLU A 66 -6.58 2.12 2.75
CA GLU A 66 -7.25 1.71 4.00
C GLU A 66 -7.52 0.23 3.92
N MET A 67 -6.83 -0.56 4.73
CA MET A 67 -6.95 -2.00 4.65
C MET A 67 -6.53 -2.68 5.95
N VAL A 68 -7.04 -3.90 6.10
CA VAL A 68 -6.56 -4.86 7.09
C VAL A 68 -6.18 -6.13 6.38
N GLY A 69 -5.31 -6.91 6.97
CA GLY A 69 -4.87 -8.15 6.35
C GLY A 69 -4.03 -9.01 7.26
N VAL A 70 -3.40 -9.99 6.65
CA VAL A 70 -2.51 -10.94 7.32
C VAL A 70 -1.13 -10.82 6.70
N VAL A 71 -0.11 -10.67 7.53
CA VAL A 71 1.27 -10.62 7.05
C VAL A 71 1.62 -11.95 6.37
N GLU A 72 2.07 -11.87 5.13
CA GLU A 72 2.44 -13.05 4.35
C GLU A 72 3.94 -13.29 4.40
N SER A 73 4.74 -12.26 4.28
CA SER A 73 6.20 -12.33 4.34
C SER A 73 6.78 -11.02 4.86
N VAL A 74 7.99 -11.08 5.41
CA VAL A 74 8.69 -9.91 5.95
C VAL A 74 10.14 -9.93 5.52
N GLY A 75 10.74 -8.74 5.40
CA GLY A 75 12.16 -8.58 5.20
C GLY A 75 12.96 -8.91 6.45
N SER A 76 14.26 -9.10 6.29
CA SER A 76 15.15 -9.56 7.38
C SER A 76 15.27 -8.59 8.55
N ALA A 77 14.99 -7.31 8.34
CA ALA A 77 15.07 -6.30 9.40
C ALA A 77 13.72 -6.02 10.09
N VAL A 78 12.65 -6.70 9.71
CA VAL A 78 11.33 -6.52 10.31
C VAL A 78 11.28 -7.34 11.60
N THR A 79 11.00 -6.66 12.72
CA THR A 79 10.97 -7.28 14.06
C THR A 79 9.63 -7.12 14.78
N THR A 80 8.77 -6.19 14.33
CA THR A 80 7.52 -5.85 15.01
C THR A 80 6.35 -6.74 14.62
N VAL A 81 6.42 -7.38 13.47
CA VAL A 81 5.39 -8.31 12.96
C VAL A 81 6.07 -9.53 12.34
N LYS A 82 5.33 -10.61 12.21
CA LYS A 82 5.78 -11.85 11.58
C LYS A 82 4.70 -12.42 10.67
N PRO A 83 5.05 -13.31 9.74
CA PRO A 83 4.04 -14.00 8.92
C PRO A 83 2.96 -14.65 9.78
N GLY A 84 1.70 -14.46 9.38
CA GLY A 84 0.53 -14.93 10.10
C GLY A 84 -0.11 -13.90 11.02
N ASP A 85 0.56 -12.80 11.33
CA ASP A 85 -0.01 -11.74 12.16
C ASP A 85 -1.12 -11.00 11.42
N ARG A 86 -2.20 -10.69 12.13
CA ARG A 86 -3.27 -9.84 11.62
C ARG A 86 -2.89 -8.39 11.89
N VAL A 87 -3.01 -7.56 10.87
CA VAL A 87 -2.55 -6.16 10.95
C VAL A 87 -3.57 -5.22 10.31
N THR A 88 -3.55 -3.98 10.77
CA THR A 88 -4.08 -2.84 10.02
C THR A 88 -2.90 -2.10 9.41
N VAL A 89 -3.08 -1.58 8.20
CA VAL A 89 -2.01 -0.86 7.52
C VAL A 89 -2.25 0.63 7.66
N ASN A 90 -1.24 1.34 8.20
CA ASN A 90 -1.29 2.78 8.33
C ASN A 90 -1.10 3.42 6.95
N VAL A 91 -1.92 4.41 6.64
CA VAL A 91 -1.79 5.17 5.39
C VAL A 91 -0.50 5.99 5.36
N GLU A 92 -0.03 6.42 6.52
CA GLU A 92 1.20 7.20 6.64
C GLU A 92 2.42 6.28 6.58
N THR A 93 3.27 6.51 5.59
CA THR A 93 4.52 5.76 5.44
C THR A 93 5.68 6.61 5.94
N PHE A 94 6.36 6.16 6.98
CA PHE A 94 7.46 6.88 7.60
C PHE A 94 8.68 5.97 7.72
N CYS A 95 9.87 6.57 7.72
CA CYS A 95 11.13 5.82 7.76
C CYS A 95 11.62 5.48 9.16
N GLY A 96 11.20 6.23 10.17
CA GLY A 96 11.66 6.08 11.56
C GLY A 96 13.02 6.70 11.85
N GLU A 97 13.71 7.25 10.86
CA GLU A 97 15.11 7.68 11.00
C GLU A 97 15.33 9.18 10.75
N CYS A 98 14.45 9.83 9.99
CA CYS A 98 14.62 11.25 9.66
C CYS A 98 14.28 12.16 10.84
N PHE A 99 14.57 13.46 10.68
CA PHE A 99 14.27 14.48 11.70
C PHE A 99 12.81 14.40 12.17
N PHE A 100 11.87 14.32 11.22
CA PHE A 100 10.44 14.33 11.57
C PHE A 100 10.04 13.08 12.35
N CYS A 101 10.53 11.91 11.97
CA CYS A 101 10.24 10.67 12.69
C CYS A 101 10.80 10.70 14.11
N GLN A 102 12.03 11.21 14.28
CA GLN A 102 12.69 11.28 15.58
C GLN A 102 12.05 12.30 16.52
N HIS A 103 11.27 13.24 16.00
CA HIS A 103 10.57 14.27 16.77
C HIS A 103 9.05 14.06 16.79
N ASP A 104 8.58 12.85 16.50
CA ASP A 104 7.18 12.44 16.50
C ASP A 104 6.29 13.15 15.46
N PHE A 105 6.89 13.67 14.40
CA PHE A 105 6.16 14.27 13.27
C PHE A 105 6.07 13.28 12.10
N VAL A 106 5.64 12.06 12.38
CA VAL A 106 5.65 10.96 11.39
C VAL A 106 4.70 11.14 10.22
N ASN A 107 3.81 12.10 10.27
CA ASN A 107 2.87 12.43 9.20
C ASN A 107 3.35 13.53 8.24
N ASN A 108 4.60 13.94 8.33
CA ASN A 108 5.18 14.96 7.44
C ASN A 108 6.06 14.40 6.35
#